data_85bdb39aa3250ab01003c6f93cb78834
#
_entry.id   85bdb39aa3250ab01003c6f93cb78834
#
_cell.length_a   1.000
_cell.length_b   1.000
_cell.length_c   1.000
_cell.angle_alpha   90.00
_cell.angle_beta   90.00
_cell.angle_gamma   90.00
#
_symmetry.space_group_name_H-M   'P 1'
#
loop_
_entity.id
_entity.type
_entity.pdbx_description
1 polymer ?
#
loop_
_entity_poly.entity_id
_entity_poly.type
_entity_poly.pdbx_seq_one_letter_code
_entity_poly.pdbx_strand_id
1 'polypeptide(L)'
;MIINDHFQNYKRYGIPKAQLVLADIPYNIGENAYASNPQWYREGDLKNGESELAGKEFFDTDIDFRPAEFMHFCSTMLIPEPKRKKEAPCMILFCEFEQQFYFIELAKRYGLNNYINLVFRKNFSAQVLKANMKIVGNCEYGLILYRDKLPKFRNDGKMIFNCIDWPRDNESEKIHPTQKPVKLLERIIEIFTDPGDVVIDPVAGSGSTLIAAENLGRKAYGFEIKKDFYQLASKWIEKNRLIKREIKEIGYAKTELEKDYITLF
;
A
#
# COMPACT_ATOMS: atom_id res chain seq x y z
N MET A 1 -1.18 14.40 0.29
CA MET A 1 -2.57 14.91 0.47
C MET A 1 -3.54 13.74 0.42
N ILE A 2 -4.41 13.60 1.43
CA ILE A 2 -5.52 12.63 1.38
C ILE A 2 -6.81 13.39 1.11
N ILE A 3 -7.75 12.79 0.37
CA ILE A 3 -8.99 13.39 -0.14
C ILE A 3 -10.15 12.49 0.27
N ASN A 4 -11.16 13.06 0.96
CA ASN A 4 -12.38 12.33 1.26
C ASN A 4 -13.36 12.40 0.09
N ASP A 5 -13.12 11.58 -0.91
CA ASP A 5 -13.95 11.44 -2.09
C ASP A 5 -13.62 10.14 -2.83
N HIS A 6 -14.44 9.78 -3.79
CA HIS A 6 -14.17 8.66 -4.69
C HIS A 6 -13.09 9.07 -5.73
N PHE A 7 -12.15 8.18 -6.02
CA PHE A 7 -11.06 8.44 -6.98
C PHE A 7 -11.55 8.87 -8.38
N GLN A 8 -12.74 8.49 -8.79
CA GLN A 8 -13.37 8.91 -10.06
C GLN A 8 -13.54 10.43 -10.16
N ASN A 9 -13.64 11.12 -9.03
CA ASN A 9 -13.79 12.56 -8.96
C ASN A 9 -12.45 13.33 -9.03
N TYR A 10 -11.34 12.64 -9.33
CA TYR A 10 -9.96 13.17 -9.31
C TYR A 10 -9.77 14.48 -10.07
N LYS A 11 -10.53 14.72 -11.15
CA LYS A 11 -10.44 15.93 -11.95
C LYS A 11 -10.75 17.20 -11.17
N ARG A 12 -11.52 17.09 -10.08
CA ARG A 12 -11.87 18.24 -9.22
C ARG A 12 -10.69 18.75 -8.39
N TYR A 13 -9.66 17.93 -8.21
CA TYR A 13 -8.59 18.18 -7.25
C TYR A 13 -7.27 18.60 -7.88
N GLY A 14 -7.17 18.57 -9.21
CA GLY A 14 -5.96 19.00 -9.93
C GLY A 14 -4.69 18.24 -9.54
N ILE A 15 -4.81 16.98 -9.09
CA ILE A 15 -3.66 16.18 -8.69
C ILE A 15 -2.78 15.82 -9.91
N PRO A 16 -1.45 15.82 -9.76
CA PRO A 16 -0.55 15.50 -10.86
C PRO A 16 -0.57 14.01 -11.18
N LYS A 17 -0.09 13.64 -12.37
CA LYS A 17 0.13 12.26 -12.75
C LYS A 17 1.28 11.65 -11.97
N ALA A 18 1.21 10.33 -11.75
CA ALA A 18 2.10 9.57 -10.90
C ALA A 18 3.20 8.81 -11.64
N GLN A 19 4.35 8.71 -11.02
CA GLN A 19 5.37 7.72 -11.33
C GLN A 19 4.95 6.32 -10.87
N LEU A 20 4.28 6.26 -9.72
CA LEU A 20 3.79 5.02 -9.13
C LEU A 20 2.34 5.18 -8.66
N VAL A 21 1.46 4.28 -9.10
CA VAL A 21 0.19 4.03 -8.42
C VAL A 21 0.39 2.80 -7.54
N LEU A 22 0.13 2.93 -6.24
CA LEU A 22 0.27 1.84 -5.27
C LEU A 22 -1.03 1.71 -4.51
N ALA A 23 -1.69 0.56 -4.63
CA ALA A 23 -3.04 0.37 -4.12
C ALA A 23 -3.21 -0.99 -3.43
N ASP A 24 -3.91 -0.99 -2.31
CA ASP A 24 -4.42 -2.18 -1.63
C ASP A 24 -5.92 -2.28 -1.90
N ILE A 25 -6.29 -3.01 -2.97
CA ILE A 25 -7.68 -3.07 -3.42
C ILE A 25 -8.53 -3.95 -2.49
N PRO A 26 -9.86 -3.77 -2.46
CA PRO A 26 -10.76 -4.68 -1.78
C PRO A 26 -10.59 -6.12 -2.27
N TYR A 27 -10.34 -7.04 -1.32
CA TYR A 27 -10.15 -8.45 -1.67
C TYR A 27 -11.48 -9.16 -1.93
N ASN A 28 -12.58 -8.60 -1.43
CA ASN A 28 -13.94 -9.13 -1.59
C ASN A 28 -14.06 -10.61 -1.19
N ILE A 29 -13.40 -10.97 -0.08
CA ILE A 29 -13.37 -12.34 0.44
C ILE A 29 -14.56 -12.65 1.37
N GLY A 30 -15.51 -11.72 1.49
CA GLY A 30 -16.74 -11.88 2.26
C GLY A 30 -16.49 -12.23 3.72
N GLU A 31 -17.27 -13.19 4.26
CA GLU A 31 -17.17 -13.64 5.66
C GLU A 31 -15.82 -14.24 6.05
N ASN A 32 -14.96 -14.58 5.09
CA ASN A 32 -13.60 -15.09 5.32
C ASN A 32 -12.57 -13.99 5.58
N ALA A 33 -12.98 -12.74 5.57
CA ALA A 33 -12.11 -11.58 5.73
C ALA A 33 -11.29 -11.60 7.04
N TYR A 34 -11.89 -12.05 8.10
CA TYR A 34 -11.22 -12.21 9.39
C TYR A 34 -10.94 -13.70 9.63
N ALA A 35 -9.89 -14.25 9.29
CA ALA A 35 -9.30 -15.57 9.59
C ALA A 35 -10.03 -16.51 10.56
N SER A 36 -11.25 -16.23 10.91
CA SER A 36 -12.05 -16.85 11.95
C SER A 36 -13.25 -17.57 11.35
N ASN A 37 -12.98 -18.73 10.73
CA ASN A 37 -14.09 -19.67 10.50
C ASN A 37 -14.60 -20.14 11.88
N PRO A 38 -15.90 -19.96 12.20
CA PRO A 38 -16.49 -20.43 13.45
C PRO A 38 -16.20 -21.89 13.77
N GLN A 39 -16.12 -22.76 12.77
CA GLN A 39 -15.76 -24.16 12.93
C GLN A 39 -14.33 -24.38 13.42
N TRP A 40 -13.38 -23.51 13.00
CA TRP A 40 -11.99 -23.57 13.47
C TRP A 40 -11.88 -23.36 14.98
N TYR A 41 -12.65 -22.43 15.54
CA TYR A 41 -12.61 -22.12 16.97
C TYR A 41 -13.45 -23.07 17.81
N ARG A 42 -14.53 -23.64 17.27
CA ARG A 42 -15.36 -24.62 17.98
C ARG A 42 -14.68 -25.98 18.14
N GLU A 43 -13.84 -26.36 17.19
CA GLU A 43 -13.15 -27.66 17.17
C GLU A 43 -11.64 -27.54 17.46
N GLY A 44 -11.10 -26.34 17.62
CA GLY A 44 -9.67 -26.08 17.78
C GLY A 44 -9.23 -25.91 19.23
N ASP A 45 -7.93 -26.11 19.47
CA ASP A 45 -7.28 -26.01 20.80
C ASP A 45 -7.19 -24.58 21.36
N LEU A 46 -7.69 -23.58 20.66
CA LEU A 46 -7.64 -22.19 21.10
C LEU A 46 -8.78 -21.86 22.07
N LYS A 47 -8.47 -21.93 23.35
CA LYS A 47 -9.37 -21.61 24.47
C LYS A 47 -9.79 -20.12 24.54
N ASN A 48 -9.30 -19.26 23.68
CA ASN A 48 -9.47 -17.79 23.78
C ASN A 48 -10.68 -17.23 23.02
N GLY A 49 -11.60 -18.09 22.58
CA GLY A 49 -12.84 -17.65 21.98
C GLY A 49 -12.70 -17.09 20.56
N GLU A 50 -13.82 -16.97 19.90
CA GLU A 50 -13.95 -16.29 18.59
C GLU A 50 -13.64 -14.79 18.75
N SER A 51 -12.94 -14.23 17.76
CA SER A 51 -12.90 -12.78 17.61
C SER A 51 -14.34 -12.26 17.46
N GLU A 52 -14.69 -11.16 18.10
CA GLU A 52 -15.99 -10.48 17.90
C GLU A 52 -16.24 -10.08 16.43
N LEU A 53 -15.19 -10.11 15.62
CA LEU A 53 -15.21 -9.81 14.20
C LEU A 53 -15.39 -11.06 13.32
N ALA A 54 -15.43 -12.27 13.92
CA ALA A 54 -15.62 -13.50 13.17
C ALA A 54 -16.94 -13.49 12.40
N GLY A 55 -16.91 -13.87 11.14
CA GLY A 55 -18.07 -13.89 10.27
C GLY A 55 -18.59 -12.51 9.83
N LYS A 56 -17.85 -11.43 10.10
CA LYS A 56 -18.16 -10.08 9.59
C LYS A 56 -17.34 -9.80 8.33
N GLU A 57 -17.95 -9.12 7.38
CA GLU A 57 -17.25 -8.55 6.24
C GLU A 57 -16.37 -7.38 6.71
N PHE A 58 -15.24 -7.14 6.03
CA PHE A 58 -14.37 -6.00 6.36
C PHE A 58 -15.07 -4.67 6.11
N PHE A 59 -15.73 -4.57 4.96
CA PHE A 59 -16.32 -3.33 4.50
C PHE A 59 -17.55 -3.60 3.65
N ASP A 60 -18.62 -2.88 3.93
CA ASP A 60 -19.82 -2.78 3.10
C ASP A 60 -19.56 -2.15 1.71
N THR A 61 -18.48 -1.37 1.58
CA THR A 61 -18.05 -0.71 0.33
C THR A 61 -17.30 -1.61 -0.63
N ASP A 62 -16.88 -2.80 -0.21
CA ASP A 62 -16.15 -3.75 -1.09
C ASP A 62 -17.02 -4.25 -2.23
N ILE A 63 -18.34 -4.33 -2.01
CA ILE A 63 -19.33 -4.75 -3.02
C ILE A 63 -19.42 -3.74 -4.17
N ASP A 64 -19.21 -2.45 -3.89
CA ASP A 64 -19.30 -1.37 -4.87
C ASP A 64 -18.00 -1.11 -5.62
N PHE A 65 -16.92 -1.81 -5.29
CA PHE A 65 -15.65 -1.65 -5.98
C PHE A 65 -15.76 -2.12 -7.44
N ARG A 66 -15.45 -1.21 -8.37
CA ARG A 66 -15.54 -1.44 -9.83
C ARG A 66 -14.15 -1.50 -10.45
N PRO A 67 -13.61 -2.71 -10.69
CA PRO A 67 -12.26 -2.88 -11.20
C PRO A 67 -11.96 -2.15 -12.51
N ALA A 68 -12.94 -2.07 -13.42
CA ALA A 68 -12.75 -1.39 -14.71
C ALA A 68 -12.56 0.12 -14.55
N GLU A 69 -13.33 0.75 -13.67
CA GLU A 69 -13.23 2.19 -13.36
C GLU A 69 -11.92 2.49 -12.62
N PHE A 70 -11.53 1.60 -11.70
CA PHE A 70 -10.26 1.66 -11.02
C PHE A 70 -9.08 1.57 -11.98
N MET A 71 -9.07 0.60 -12.89
CA MET A 71 -8.01 0.47 -13.91
C MET A 71 -7.97 1.67 -14.87
N HIS A 72 -9.15 2.20 -15.25
CA HIS A 72 -9.22 3.43 -16.05
C HIS A 72 -8.55 4.61 -15.33
N PHE A 73 -8.89 4.82 -14.06
CA PHE A 73 -8.25 5.86 -13.24
C PHE A 73 -6.73 5.65 -13.17
N CYS A 74 -6.28 4.47 -12.76
CA CYS A 74 -4.85 4.17 -12.58
C CYS A 74 -4.06 4.38 -13.86
N SER A 75 -4.52 3.82 -14.99
CA SER A 75 -3.85 3.96 -16.29
C SER A 75 -3.80 5.41 -16.77
N THR A 76 -4.86 6.20 -16.51
CA THR A 76 -4.95 7.63 -16.85
C THR A 76 -4.01 8.47 -15.99
N MET A 77 -3.87 8.12 -14.71
CA MET A 77 -3.06 8.87 -13.75
C MET A 77 -1.57 8.53 -13.78
N LEU A 78 -1.16 7.46 -14.45
CA LEU A 78 0.26 7.24 -14.72
C LEU A 78 0.80 8.29 -15.72
N ILE A 79 2.01 8.80 -15.47
CA ILE A 79 2.70 9.68 -16.43
C ILE A 79 2.89 8.95 -17.78
N PRO A 80 3.06 9.67 -18.90
CA PRO A 80 3.47 9.06 -20.16
C PRO A 80 4.82 8.35 -20.03
N GLU A 81 5.02 7.31 -20.82
CA GLU A 81 6.32 6.64 -20.86
C GLU A 81 7.43 7.56 -21.37
N PRO A 82 8.47 7.79 -20.58
CA PRO A 82 9.57 8.67 -20.99
C PRO A 82 10.38 8.04 -22.11
N LYS A 83 11.15 8.88 -22.83
CA LYS A 83 12.10 8.39 -23.86
C LYS A 83 13.21 7.54 -23.24
N ARG A 84 13.65 7.85 -22.02
CA ARG A 84 14.66 7.11 -21.29
C ARG A 84 14.19 5.70 -20.96
N LYS A 85 15.10 4.73 -21.14
CA LYS A 85 14.87 3.35 -20.72
C LYS A 85 14.90 3.24 -19.19
N LYS A 86 14.15 2.31 -18.60
CA LYS A 86 14.08 2.03 -17.15
C LYS A 86 13.67 3.25 -16.31
N GLU A 87 12.78 4.09 -16.86
CA GLU A 87 12.23 5.26 -16.20
C GLU A 87 10.70 5.32 -16.33
N ALA A 88 10.08 4.28 -16.89
CA ALA A 88 8.65 4.24 -17.09
C ALA A 88 7.90 4.19 -15.74
N PRO A 89 6.66 4.70 -15.68
CA PRO A 89 5.81 4.53 -14.53
C PRO A 89 5.28 3.10 -14.43
N CYS A 90 4.85 2.71 -13.26
CA CYS A 90 4.13 1.47 -13.06
C CYS A 90 2.99 1.62 -12.04
N MET A 91 2.17 0.61 -12.01
CA MET A 91 1.15 0.41 -10.99
C MET A 91 1.51 -0.85 -10.22
N ILE A 92 1.37 -0.80 -8.90
CA ILE A 92 1.50 -1.96 -8.03
C ILE A 92 0.20 -2.08 -7.24
N LEU A 93 -0.41 -3.25 -7.32
CA LEU A 93 -1.62 -3.51 -6.56
C LEU A 93 -1.46 -4.75 -5.68
N PHE A 94 -1.90 -4.66 -4.44
CA PHE A 94 -2.15 -5.81 -3.59
C PHE A 94 -3.53 -6.35 -3.91
N CYS A 95 -3.64 -7.67 -4.05
CA CYS A 95 -4.88 -8.35 -4.41
C CYS A 95 -4.83 -9.81 -3.94
N GLU A 96 -5.97 -10.46 -3.89
CA GLU A 96 -6.06 -11.90 -3.65
C GLU A 96 -5.49 -12.71 -4.83
N PHE A 97 -5.13 -13.97 -4.55
CA PHE A 97 -4.52 -14.85 -5.54
C PHE A 97 -5.36 -14.98 -6.81
N GLU A 98 -6.65 -15.21 -6.67
CA GLU A 98 -7.57 -15.37 -7.82
C GLU A 98 -7.79 -14.06 -8.57
N GLN A 99 -7.79 -12.93 -7.87
CA GLN A 99 -7.94 -11.60 -8.48
C GLN A 99 -6.80 -11.27 -9.44
N GLN A 100 -5.60 -11.82 -9.25
CA GLN A 100 -4.45 -11.55 -10.12
C GLN A 100 -4.78 -11.86 -11.58
N PHE A 101 -5.39 -13.00 -11.85
CA PHE A 101 -5.72 -13.42 -13.23
C PHE A 101 -6.68 -12.44 -13.90
N TYR A 102 -7.68 -12.00 -13.16
CA TYR A 102 -8.63 -11.02 -13.65
C TYR A 102 -7.97 -9.67 -13.92
N PHE A 103 -7.14 -9.18 -12.98
CA PHE A 103 -6.46 -7.89 -13.14
C PHE A 103 -5.40 -7.90 -14.23
N ILE A 104 -4.71 -9.01 -14.49
CA ILE A 104 -3.79 -9.15 -15.61
C ILE A 104 -4.53 -8.97 -16.94
N GLU A 105 -5.66 -9.63 -17.12
CA GLU A 105 -6.45 -9.52 -18.36
C GLU A 105 -7.12 -8.14 -18.48
N LEU A 106 -7.59 -7.58 -17.38
CA LEU A 106 -8.16 -6.24 -17.37
C LEU A 106 -7.12 -5.17 -17.69
N ALA A 107 -5.93 -5.27 -17.14
CA ALA A 107 -4.82 -4.33 -17.33
C ALA A 107 -4.44 -4.15 -18.81
N LYS A 108 -4.44 -5.24 -19.58
CA LYS A 108 -4.16 -5.22 -21.04
C LYS A 108 -5.14 -4.32 -21.79
N ARG A 109 -6.42 -4.30 -21.39
CA ARG A 109 -7.45 -3.43 -22.01
C ARG A 109 -7.16 -1.95 -21.79
N TYR A 110 -6.36 -1.61 -20.78
CA TYR A 110 -5.94 -0.26 -20.45
C TYR A 110 -4.48 0.04 -20.82
N GLY A 111 -3.88 -0.82 -21.66
CA GLY A 111 -2.53 -0.64 -22.18
C GLY A 111 -1.39 -0.98 -21.21
N LEU A 112 -1.69 -1.67 -20.11
CA LEU A 112 -0.69 -2.22 -19.19
C LEU A 112 -0.44 -3.68 -19.59
N ASN A 113 0.42 -3.87 -20.58
CA ASN A 113 0.58 -5.14 -21.29
C ASN A 113 1.47 -6.15 -20.57
N ASN A 114 2.25 -5.68 -19.60
CA ASN A 114 3.24 -6.48 -18.90
C ASN A 114 2.96 -6.53 -17.40
N TYR A 115 3.33 -7.65 -16.78
CA TYR A 115 3.18 -7.83 -15.34
C TYR A 115 4.33 -8.62 -14.73
N ILE A 116 4.52 -8.42 -13.42
CA ILE A 116 5.36 -9.24 -12.56
C ILE A 116 4.53 -9.55 -11.31
N ASN A 117 4.42 -10.82 -10.94
CA ASN A 117 3.76 -11.19 -9.70
C ASN A 117 4.69 -10.99 -8.51
N LEU A 118 4.12 -10.54 -7.39
CA LEU A 118 4.77 -10.40 -6.10
C LEU A 118 4.10 -11.31 -5.09
N VAL A 119 4.89 -11.86 -4.18
CA VAL A 119 4.42 -12.59 -3.01
C VAL A 119 5.00 -11.92 -1.77
N PHE A 120 4.15 -11.61 -0.81
CA PHE A 120 4.54 -11.02 0.46
C PHE A 120 4.39 -12.08 1.55
N ARG A 121 5.52 -12.58 2.06
CA ARG A 121 5.54 -13.65 3.05
C ARG A 121 5.52 -13.08 4.46
N LYS A 122 4.45 -13.34 5.19
CA LYS A 122 4.30 -12.96 6.59
C LYS A 122 4.99 -13.98 7.50
N ASN A 123 5.56 -13.52 8.60
CA ASN A 123 6.08 -14.40 9.66
C ASN A 123 5.00 -14.77 10.69
N PHE A 124 3.74 -14.55 10.35
CA PHE A 124 2.57 -14.89 11.15
C PHE A 124 1.43 -15.34 10.25
N SER A 125 0.49 -16.11 10.80
CA SER A 125 -0.74 -16.47 10.09
C SER A 125 -1.72 -15.30 10.11
N ALA A 126 -2.32 -15.02 8.95
CA ALA A 126 -3.29 -13.94 8.80
C ALA A 126 -4.67 -14.45 8.35
N GLN A 127 -4.75 -15.65 7.78
CA GLN A 127 -5.98 -16.16 7.20
C GLN A 127 -6.06 -17.69 7.33
N VAL A 128 -7.23 -18.20 7.65
CA VAL A 128 -7.52 -19.64 7.58
C VAL A 128 -7.97 -19.98 6.17
N LEU A 129 -7.19 -20.77 5.45
CA LEU A 129 -7.51 -21.22 4.10
C LEU A 129 -8.42 -22.44 4.12
N LYS A 130 -8.17 -23.37 5.02
CA LYS A 130 -9.02 -24.58 5.18
C LYS A 130 -8.99 -25.05 6.64
N ALA A 131 -10.02 -24.75 7.37
CA ALA A 131 -10.10 -25.02 8.82
C ALA A 131 -9.94 -26.51 9.16
N ASN A 132 -10.72 -27.39 8.52
CA ASN A 132 -10.70 -28.84 8.79
C ASN A 132 -9.35 -29.50 8.49
N MET A 133 -8.53 -28.91 7.63
CA MET A 133 -7.17 -29.37 7.30
C MET A 133 -6.09 -28.62 8.09
N LYS A 134 -6.46 -27.64 8.90
CA LYS A 134 -5.54 -26.75 9.63
C LYS A 134 -4.55 -26.02 8.71
N ILE A 135 -4.97 -25.72 7.48
CA ILE A 135 -4.18 -24.93 6.53
C ILE A 135 -4.46 -23.46 6.74
N VAL A 136 -3.39 -22.70 7.02
CA VAL A 136 -3.43 -21.26 7.24
C VAL A 136 -2.56 -20.53 6.22
N GLY A 137 -3.02 -19.34 5.79
CA GLY A 137 -2.29 -18.49 4.86
C GLY A 137 -1.31 -17.59 5.60
N ASN A 138 -0.10 -17.49 5.05
CA ASN A 138 0.90 -16.52 5.50
C ASN A 138 1.43 -15.67 4.34
N CYS A 139 0.78 -15.71 3.20
CA CYS A 139 1.15 -14.93 2.03
C CYS A 139 0.06 -13.91 1.69
N GLU A 140 0.49 -12.76 1.20
CA GLU A 140 -0.32 -11.85 0.39
C GLU A 140 0.29 -11.75 -0.99
N TYR A 141 -0.51 -11.31 -1.96
CA TYR A 141 -0.10 -11.27 -3.35
C TYR A 141 -0.19 -9.86 -3.89
N GLY A 142 0.58 -9.62 -4.94
CA GLY A 142 0.51 -8.36 -5.65
C GLY A 142 0.98 -8.49 -7.08
N LEU A 143 0.67 -7.47 -7.86
CA LEU A 143 1.06 -7.35 -9.25
C LEU A 143 1.75 -6.01 -9.50
N ILE A 144 2.89 -6.05 -10.17
CA ILE A 144 3.45 -4.88 -10.84
C ILE A 144 2.90 -4.90 -12.26
N LEU A 145 2.19 -3.84 -12.65
CA LEU A 145 1.60 -3.70 -13.98
C LEU A 145 2.23 -2.49 -14.69
N TYR A 146 2.65 -2.68 -15.93
CA TYR A 146 3.29 -1.61 -16.69
C TYR A 146 3.03 -1.74 -18.20
N ARG A 147 3.27 -0.65 -18.93
CA ARG A 147 3.07 -0.59 -20.38
C ARG A 147 4.20 -1.35 -21.09
N ASP A 148 4.76 -0.80 -22.14
CA ASP A 148 5.75 -1.48 -22.98
C ASP A 148 7.18 -1.28 -22.49
N LYS A 149 7.47 -0.14 -21.81
CA LYS A 149 8.81 0.17 -21.32
C LYS A 149 8.98 -0.29 -19.87
N LEU A 150 10.21 -0.73 -19.56
CA LEU A 150 10.57 -1.16 -18.21
C LEU A 150 10.37 -0.03 -17.20
N PRO A 151 9.73 -0.32 -16.07
CA PRO A 151 9.55 0.63 -14.98
C PRO A 151 10.88 1.16 -14.45
N LYS A 152 10.82 2.33 -13.80
CA LYS A 152 11.89 2.80 -12.93
C LYS A 152 12.19 1.73 -11.90
N PHE A 153 13.47 1.44 -11.71
CA PHE A 153 13.90 0.40 -10.78
C PHE A 153 15.23 0.79 -10.12
N ARG A 154 15.20 1.02 -8.82
CA ARG A 154 16.32 1.49 -8.00
C ARG A 154 16.65 0.44 -6.94
N ASN A 155 17.65 -0.39 -7.22
CA ASN A 155 18.12 -1.43 -6.29
C ASN A 155 19.64 -1.61 -6.32
N ASP A 156 20.39 -0.59 -6.73
CA ASP A 156 21.86 -0.58 -6.77
C ASP A 156 22.46 -1.74 -7.57
N GLY A 157 21.76 -2.16 -8.62
CA GLY A 157 22.18 -3.27 -9.47
C GLY A 157 22.03 -4.67 -8.84
N LYS A 158 21.48 -4.77 -7.65
CA LYS A 158 21.25 -6.05 -6.96
C LYS A 158 19.99 -6.73 -7.48
N MET A 159 19.98 -8.05 -7.51
CA MET A 159 18.76 -8.82 -7.76
C MET A 159 17.89 -8.80 -6.51
N ILE A 160 16.57 -8.73 -6.71
CA ILE A 160 15.59 -8.92 -5.65
C ILE A 160 14.68 -10.09 -6.01
N PHE A 161 14.27 -10.83 -5.00
CA PHE A 161 13.26 -11.87 -5.17
C PHE A 161 11.88 -11.24 -5.26
N ASN A 162 11.00 -11.84 -6.05
CA ASN A 162 9.58 -11.46 -6.07
C ASN A 162 8.80 -11.96 -4.84
N CYS A 163 9.43 -12.76 -3.97
CA CYS A 163 8.94 -13.10 -2.65
C CYS A 163 9.61 -12.18 -1.62
N ILE A 164 8.84 -11.27 -1.04
CA ILE A 164 9.30 -10.23 -0.14
C ILE A 164 8.85 -10.57 1.29
N ASP A 165 9.78 -10.54 2.24
CA ASP A 165 9.46 -10.74 3.64
C ASP A 165 8.65 -9.56 4.19
N TRP A 166 7.59 -9.91 4.89
CA TRP A 166 6.70 -9.00 5.58
C TRP A 166 6.64 -9.34 7.07
N PRO A 167 7.55 -8.82 7.88
CA PRO A 167 7.52 -9.01 9.31
C PRO A 167 6.30 -8.30 9.93
N ARG A 168 5.82 -8.82 11.05
CA ARG A 168 4.76 -8.17 11.82
C ARG A 168 5.20 -6.76 12.21
N ASP A 169 4.35 -5.79 11.93
CA ASP A 169 4.54 -4.42 12.39
C ASP A 169 4.01 -4.29 13.82
N ASN A 170 4.95 -4.08 14.75
CA ASN A 170 4.65 -3.85 16.17
C ASN A 170 4.92 -2.38 16.58
N GLU A 171 5.39 -1.55 15.66
CA GLU A 171 5.80 -0.16 15.93
C GLU A 171 4.73 0.85 15.53
N SER A 172 4.00 0.59 14.43
CA SER A 172 2.98 1.51 13.93
C SER A 172 1.69 1.40 14.70
N GLU A 173 1.07 2.54 14.98
CA GLU A 173 -0.30 2.59 15.51
C GLU A 173 -1.25 1.95 14.49
N LYS A 174 -2.03 0.96 14.93
CA LYS A 174 -2.98 0.27 14.06
C LYS A 174 -4.31 1.02 14.07
N ILE A 175 -4.57 1.79 13.03
CA ILE A 175 -5.79 2.58 12.85
C ILE A 175 -6.78 1.99 11.84
N HIS A 176 -6.37 0.92 11.14
CA HIS A 176 -7.18 0.26 10.13
C HIS A 176 -6.97 -1.27 10.17
N PRO A 177 -8.02 -2.10 10.01
CA PRO A 177 -7.90 -3.56 10.13
C PRO A 177 -6.88 -4.19 9.18
N THR A 178 -6.84 -3.71 7.93
CA THR A 178 -5.98 -4.24 6.86
C THR A 178 -4.76 -3.36 6.59
N GLN A 179 -4.36 -2.51 7.55
CA GLN A 179 -3.24 -1.60 7.39
C GLN A 179 -1.95 -2.33 6.99
N LYS A 180 -1.37 -1.89 5.87
CA LYS A 180 -0.06 -2.37 5.42
C LYS A 180 1.06 -1.69 6.23
N PRO A 181 2.14 -2.42 6.59
CA PRO A 181 3.29 -1.83 7.27
C PRO A 181 3.95 -0.71 6.46
N VAL A 182 4.19 0.42 7.09
CA VAL A 182 4.83 1.57 6.43
C VAL A 182 6.19 1.19 5.86
N LYS A 183 7.02 0.44 6.61
CA LYS A 183 8.36 -0.01 6.15
C LYS A 183 8.31 -0.88 4.90
N LEU A 184 7.30 -1.74 4.75
CA LEU A 184 7.11 -2.53 3.55
C LEU A 184 6.79 -1.64 2.34
N LEU A 185 5.88 -0.68 2.53
CA LEU A 185 5.50 0.26 1.48
C LEU A 185 6.66 1.20 1.12
N GLU A 186 7.45 1.65 2.10
CA GLU A 186 8.69 2.41 1.87
C GLU A 186 9.65 1.64 0.97
N ARG A 187 9.88 0.36 1.25
CA ARG A 187 10.75 -0.49 0.43
C ARG A 187 10.28 -0.58 -1.02
N ILE A 188 8.98 -0.74 -1.24
CA ILE A 188 8.39 -0.80 -2.57
C ILE A 188 8.54 0.57 -3.27
N ILE A 189 8.15 1.64 -2.61
CA ILE A 189 8.19 3.00 -3.16
C ILE A 189 9.64 3.39 -3.52
N GLU A 190 10.60 3.07 -2.69
CA GLU A 190 12.02 3.33 -2.93
C GLU A 190 12.53 2.68 -4.22
N ILE A 191 12.12 1.43 -4.49
CA ILE A 191 12.53 0.70 -5.68
C ILE A 191 11.99 1.35 -6.96
N PHE A 192 10.73 1.81 -6.97
CA PHE A 192 10.04 2.22 -8.19
C PHE A 192 9.93 3.73 -8.39
N THR A 193 10.51 4.53 -7.50
CA THR A 193 10.45 6.00 -7.56
C THR A 193 11.74 6.65 -7.10
N ASP A 194 11.91 7.93 -7.45
CA ASP A 194 12.95 8.80 -6.91
C ASP A 194 12.34 9.87 -5.98
N PRO A 195 13.12 10.51 -5.08
CA PRO A 195 12.65 11.67 -4.34
C PRO A 195 12.07 12.75 -5.27
N GLY A 196 10.91 13.31 -4.88
CA GLY A 196 10.16 14.27 -5.69
C GLY A 196 9.16 13.67 -6.66
N ASP A 197 9.24 12.37 -6.98
CA ASP A 197 8.23 11.66 -7.78
C ASP A 197 6.87 11.66 -7.08
N VAL A 198 5.82 11.47 -7.86
CA VAL A 198 4.44 11.40 -7.39
C VAL A 198 4.03 9.94 -7.18
N VAL A 199 3.46 9.66 -6.02
CA VAL A 199 2.82 8.39 -5.67
C VAL A 199 1.33 8.64 -5.44
N ILE A 200 0.46 7.83 -6.04
CA ILE A 200 -0.99 7.90 -5.86
C ILE A 200 -1.52 6.59 -5.30
N ASP A 201 -2.38 6.70 -4.29
CA ASP A 201 -3.16 5.58 -3.74
C ASP A 201 -4.65 5.90 -3.89
N PRO A 202 -5.36 5.26 -4.85
CA PRO A 202 -6.78 5.53 -5.08
C PRO A 202 -7.73 4.96 -4.00
N VAL A 203 -7.22 4.12 -3.09
CA VAL A 203 -7.99 3.44 -2.04
C VAL A 203 -7.21 3.46 -0.72
N ALA A 204 -6.90 4.67 -0.26
CA ALA A 204 -5.85 4.94 0.72
C ALA A 204 -6.07 4.33 2.12
N GLY A 205 -7.29 4.02 2.50
CA GLY A 205 -7.62 3.41 3.80
C GLY A 205 -6.98 4.15 4.97
N SER A 206 -6.00 3.52 5.60
CA SER A 206 -5.23 4.12 6.70
C SER A 206 -4.31 5.28 6.29
N GLY A 207 -4.01 5.45 5.01
CA GLY A 207 -3.01 6.40 4.52
C GLY A 207 -1.56 5.96 4.68
N SER A 208 -1.30 4.68 5.01
CA SER A 208 0.07 4.16 5.17
C SER A 208 0.93 4.34 3.92
N THR A 209 0.36 4.21 2.73
CA THR A 209 1.05 4.49 1.45
C THR A 209 1.50 5.95 1.37
N LEU A 210 0.66 6.89 1.82
CA LEU A 210 0.98 8.30 1.78
C LEU A 210 2.11 8.64 2.76
N ILE A 211 2.05 8.08 3.96
CA ILE A 211 3.09 8.22 4.98
C ILE A 211 4.42 7.67 4.45
N ALA A 212 4.43 6.46 3.90
CA ALA A 212 5.61 5.83 3.33
C ALA A 212 6.23 6.70 2.21
N ALA A 213 5.41 7.21 1.30
CA ALA A 213 5.86 8.08 0.23
C ALA A 213 6.44 9.41 0.75
N GLU A 214 5.76 10.07 1.70
CA GLU A 214 6.25 11.30 2.32
C GLU A 214 7.53 11.08 3.15
N ASN A 215 7.67 9.89 3.78
CA ASN A 215 8.88 9.50 4.50
C ASN A 215 10.11 9.50 3.60
N LEU A 216 9.95 9.11 2.39
CA LEU A 216 10.99 9.03 1.39
C LEU A 216 11.14 10.29 0.52
N GLY A 217 10.44 11.38 0.83
CA GLY A 217 10.49 12.64 0.08
C GLY A 217 9.73 12.61 -1.25
N ARG A 218 8.76 11.70 -1.41
CA ARG A 218 7.86 11.65 -2.56
C ARG A 218 6.63 12.53 -2.31
N LYS A 219 5.97 12.97 -3.38
CA LYS A 219 4.67 13.67 -3.29
C LYS A 219 3.56 12.63 -3.28
N ALA A 220 2.75 12.61 -2.22
CA ALA A 220 1.73 11.59 -2.03
C ALA A 220 0.31 12.15 -2.16
N TYR A 221 -0.53 11.45 -2.90
CA TYR A 221 -1.96 11.73 -3.07
C TYR A 221 -2.78 10.48 -2.88
N GLY A 222 -3.90 10.57 -2.18
CA GLY A 222 -4.75 9.41 -1.95
C GLY A 222 -6.21 9.78 -1.82
N PHE A 223 -7.08 8.80 -2.08
CA PHE A 223 -8.53 8.92 -1.95
C PHE A 223 -9.03 7.92 -0.92
N GLU A 224 -9.97 8.37 -0.08
CA GLU A 224 -10.67 7.53 0.89
C GLU A 224 -12.14 7.96 0.94
N ILE A 225 -13.04 7.03 0.63
CA ILE A 225 -14.48 7.31 0.56
C ILE A 225 -15.13 7.33 1.94
N LYS A 226 -14.68 6.46 2.84
CA LYS A 226 -15.23 6.40 4.20
C LYS A 226 -14.70 7.53 5.06
N LYS A 227 -15.61 8.39 5.48
CA LYS A 227 -15.29 9.58 6.27
C LYS A 227 -14.52 9.27 7.54
N ASP A 228 -14.86 8.18 8.22
CA ASP A 228 -14.21 7.79 9.48
C ASP A 228 -12.76 7.36 9.23
N PHE A 229 -12.50 6.55 8.21
CA PHE A 229 -11.13 6.19 7.83
C PHE A 229 -10.34 7.39 7.34
N TYR A 230 -10.95 8.25 6.52
CA TYR A 230 -10.32 9.50 6.12
C TYR A 230 -9.90 10.36 7.32
N GLN A 231 -10.75 10.50 8.34
CA GLN A 231 -10.43 11.29 9.53
C GLN A 231 -9.28 10.68 10.34
N LEU A 232 -9.28 9.35 10.52
CA LEU A 232 -8.20 8.64 11.20
C LEU A 232 -6.88 8.77 10.43
N ALA A 233 -6.91 8.51 9.13
CA ALA A 233 -5.76 8.63 8.25
C ALA A 233 -5.19 10.05 8.22
N SER A 234 -6.05 11.08 8.13
CA SER A 234 -5.63 12.48 8.16
C SER A 234 -4.90 12.84 9.44
N LYS A 235 -5.41 12.41 10.59
CA LYS A 235 -4.76 12.63 11.89
C LYS A 235 -3.40 11.92 11.97
N TRP A 236 -3.33 10.69 11.49
CA TRP A 236 -2.08 9.92 11.52
C TRP A 236 -1.01 10.51 10.58
N ILE A 237 -1.40 10.92 9.37
CA ILE A 237 -0.51 11.61 8.43
C ILE A 237 0.02 12.92 9.05
N GLU A 238 -0.84 13.72 9.67
CA GLU A 238 -0.41 14.98 10.30
C GLU A 238 0.52 14.75 11.50
N LYS A 239 0.19 13.78 12.36
CA LYS A 239 1.07 13.34 13.46
C LYS A 239 2.47 12.96 12.96
N ASN A 240 2.53 12.17 11.86
CA ASN A 240 3.79 11.77 11.26
C ASN A 240 4.59 12.97 10.72
N ARG A 241 3.91 13.96 10.13
CA ARG A 241 4.55 15.19 9.65
C ARG A 241 5.10 16.05 10.80
N LEU A 242 4.38 16.14 11.91
CA LEU A 242 4.85 16.87 13.10
C LEU A 242 6.11 16.23 13.68
N ILE A 243 6.09 14.91 13.89
CA ILE A 243 7.27 14.17 14.38
C ILE A 243 8.48 14.41 13.48
N LYS A 244 8.31 14.41 12.17
CA LYS A 244 9.40 14.68 11.22
C LYS A 244 9.95 16.10 11.30
N ARG A 245 9.09 17.10 11.50
CA ARG A 245 9.51 18.48 11.71
C ARG A 245 10.36 18.60 12.98
N GLU A 246 9.88 18.04 14.08
CA GLU A 246 10.61 18.02 15.37
C GLU A 246 11.99 17.34 15.25
N ILE A 247 12.05 16.16 14.62
CA ILE A 247 13.32 15.45 14.40
C ILE A 247 14.30 16.31 13.58
N LYS A 248 13.80 16.98 12.55
CA LYS A 248 14.60 17.86 11.71
C LYS A 248 15.13 19.06 12.48
N GLU A 249 14.28 19.69 13.29
CA GLU A 249 14.65 20.84 14.14
C GLU A 249 15.71 20.45 15.18
N ILE A 250 15.55 19.30 15.85
CA ILE A 250 16.54 18.75 16.79
C ILE A 250 17.87 18.45 16.07
N GLY A 251 17.81 17.88 14.86
CA GLY A 251 18.99 17.61 14.04
C GLY A 251 19.74 18.90 13.65
N TYR A 252 19.03 19.97 13.30
CA TYR A 252 19.63 21.27 13.02
C TYR A 252 20.29 21.88 14.26
N ALA A 253 19.60 21.88 15.40
CA ALA A 253 20.14 22.42 16.66
C ALA A 253 21.42 21.68 17.08
N LYS A 254 21.46 20.36 16.91
CA LYS A 254 22.64 19.54 17.20
C LYS A 254 23.82 19.88 16.27
N THR A 255 23.56 20.10 14.99
CA THR A 255 24.58 20.42 13.99
C THR A 255 25.12 21.85 14.19
N GLU A 256 24.30 22.80 14.63
CA GLU A 256 24.78 24.15 14.99
C GLU A 256 25.64 24.14 16.25
N LEU A 257 25.23 23.43 17.29
CA LEU A 257 26.04 23.25 18.49
C LEU A 257 27.40 22.61 18.19
N GLU A 258 27.48 21.63 17.30
CA GLU A 258 28.72 21.01 16.86
C GLU A 258 29.64 21.99 16.09
N LYS A 259 29.09 22.92 15.29
CA LYS A 259 29.82 23.95 14.58
C LYS A 259 30.40 25.00 15.53
N ASP A 260 29.62 25.41 16.53
CA ASP A 260 30.07 26.37 17.54
C ASP A 260 31.20 25.79 18.42
N TYR A 261 31.17 24.47 18.67
CA TYR A 261 32.25 23.77 19.37
C TYR A 261 33.57 23.74 18.58
N ILE A 262 33.49 23.58 17.24
CA ILE A 262 34.68 23.54 16.36
C ILE A 262 35.30 24.93 16.19
N THR A 263 34.53 26.01 16.37
CA THR A 263 35.03 27.40 16.26
C THR A 263 35.66 27.90 17.54
N LEU A 264 35.60 27.18 18.65
CA LEU A 264 36.14 27.53 19.94
C LEU A 264 37.53 26.89 20.23
N PHE A 265 38.03 26.09 19.29
CA PHE A 265 39.39 25.50 19.30
C PHE A 265 40.12 25.79 17.97
#